data_07405c0ad1dd2a64bcbe735a6a70f7e1
#
_entry.id   07405c0ad1dd2a64bcbe735a6a70f7e1
#
_cell.length_a   1.000
_cell.length_b   1.000
_cell.length_c   1.000
_cell.angle_alpha   90.00
_cell.angle_beta   90.00
_cell.angle_gamma   90.00
#
_symmetry.space_group_name_H-M   'P 1'
#
loop_
_entity.id
_entity.type
_entity.pdbx_description
1 polymer ?
#
loop_
_entity_poly.entity_id
_entity_poly.type
_entity_poly.pdbx_seq_one_letter_code
_entity_poly.pdbx_strand_id
1 'polypeptide(L)'
;ILKEKISKVESDKSKVELRKVEIDNELISIRNNLKISTNDVNKKYLMLDKADDHCQSLRAVHLDSEEKLSEVKSKLLAINSEIKTLENFLSDQEIYDDAIINKVDIPKDFEIIFSVILNDDLNYPPQSSVKKSGWYYSQKETKQLSFPEGVEILADLVKHPKEINKRLRNVGVVNAKDGYLFQAKLNNGQCLVSKEGDFWRWDGFSRTSADVNT
;
A
#
# COMPACT_ATOMS: atom_id res chain seq x y z
N ILE A 1 26.80 82.00 77.82
CA ILE A 1 27.31 81.83 76.43
C ILE A 1 27.93 80.43 76.21
N LEU A 2 28.90 79.90 77.04
CA LEU A 2 29.50 78.56 76.85
C LEU A 2 28.50 77.43 77.12
N LYS A 3 27.69 77.52 78.23
CA LYS A 3 26.67 76.47 78.54
C LYS A 3 25.64 76.35 77.39
N GLU A 4 25.18 77.46 76.84
CA GLU A 4 24.20 77.48 75.75
C GLU A 4 24.77 76.83 74.44
N LYS A 5 26.05 77.11 74.18
CA LYS A 5 26.70 76.47 73.02
C LYS A 5 26.85 74.91 73.25
N ILE A 6 27.19 74.49 74.46
CA ILE A 6 27.28 73.07 74.80
C ILE A 6 25.90 72.41 74.66
N SER A 7 24.83 72.98 75.24
CA SER A 7 23.46 72.44 75.12
C SER A 7 23.00 72.36 73.68
N LYS A 8 23.32 73.35 72.85
CA LYS A 8 23.02 73.33 71.40
C LYS A 8 23.76 72.20 70.67
N VAL A 9 25.05 72.01 70.96
CA VAL A 9 25.84 70.90 70.34
C VAL A 9 25.33 69.54 70.78
N GLU A 10 24.93 69.37 72.02
CA GLU A 10 24.33 68.13 72.54
C GLU A 10 22.99 67.85 71.86
N SER A 11 22.12 68.88 71.66
CA SER A 11 20.86 68.74 70.96
C SER A 11 21.07 68.39 69.48
N ASP A 12 22.03 69.01 68.81
CA ASP A 12 22.34 68.71 67.42
C ASP A 12 22.97 67.31 67.26
N LYS A 13 23.80 66.87 68.19
CA LYS A 13 24.32 65.52 68.24
C LYS A 13 23.18 64.49 68.39
N SER A 14 22.24 64.67 69.26
CA SER A 14 21.07 63.81 69.48
C SER A 14 20.25 63.74 68.16
N LYS A 15 19.99 64.86 67.47
CA LYS A 15 19.29 64.85 66.15
C LYS A 15 20.05 64.04 65.10
N VAL A 16 21.36 64.20 65.06
CA VAL A 16 22.18 63.45 64.08
C VAL A 16 22.16 61.94 64.39
N GLU A 17 22.20 61.58 65.68
CA GLU A 17 22.11 60.16 66.07
C GLU A 17 20.75 59.57 65.72
N LEU A 18 19.65 60.29 65.93
CA LEU A 18 18.30 59.85 65.53
C LEU A 18 18.24 59.65 63.97
N ARG A 19 18.73 60.62 63.25
CA ARG A 19 18.71 60.57 61.78
C ARG A 19 19.57 59.40 61.24
N LYS A 20 20.68 59.11 61.91
CA LYS A 20 21.50 57.95 61.56
C LYS A 20 20.72 56.62 61.73
N VAL A 21 20.00 56.44 62.85
CA VAL A 21 19.16 55.27 63.10
C VAL A 21 18.06 55.14 62.06
N GLU A 22 17.40 56.24 61.67
CA GLU A 22 16.40 56.26 60.61
C GLU A 22 16.96 55.80 59.28
N ILE A 23 18.14 56.31 58.86
CA ILE A 23 18.79 55.93 57.63
C ILE A 23 19.25 54.46 57.65
N ASP A 24 19.79 53.98 58.79
CA ASP A 24 20.17 52.56 58.92
C ASP A 24 18.94 51.65 58.78
N ASN A 25 17.81 51.98 59.35
CA ASN A 25 16.56 51.22 59.19
C ASN A 25 16.05 51.25 57.74
N GLU A 26 16.08 52.40 57.07
CA GLU A 26 15.76 52.50 55.61
C GLU A 26 16.66 51.64 54.78
N LEU A 27 17.99 51.65 55.04
CA LEU A 27 18.95 50.83 54.32
C LEU A 27 18.71 49.33 54.50
N ILE A 28 18.33 48.89 55.74
CA ILE A 28 17.95 47.49 55.98
C ILE A 28 16.73 47.14 55.20
N SER A 29 15.68 47.96 55.17
CA SER A 29 14.46 47.75 54.39
C SER A 29 14.73 47.66 52.90
N ILE A 30 15.51 48.60 52.36
CA ILE A 30 15.91 48.57 50.91
C ILE A 30 16.68 47.33 50.57
N ARG A 31 17.67 46.92 51.38
CA ARG A 31 18.44 45.68 51.19
C ARG A 31 17.57 44.43 51.17
N ASN A 32 16.58 44.35 52.08
CA ASN A 32 15.62 43.24 52.11
C ASN A 32 14.76 43.23 50.86
N ASN A 33 14.23 44.35 50.44
CA ASN A 33 13.43 44.48 49.21
C ASN A 33 14.21 44.12 47.95
N LEU A 34 15.47 44.57 47.87
CA LEU A 34 16.41 44.21 46.79
C LEU A 34 16.63 42.69 46.74
N LYS A 35 16.87 42.06 47.88
CA LYS A 35 17.08 40.60 47.97
C LYS A 35 15.81 39.83 47.54
N ILE A 36 14.62 40.28 47.93
CA ILE A 36 13.37 39.67 47.48
C ILE A 36 13.21 39.81 45.98
N SER A 37 13.36 41.03 45.44
CA SER A 37 13.22 41.29 44.02
C SER A 37 14.25 40.49 43.16
N THR A 38 15.49 40.42 43.64
CA THR A 38 16.52 39.58 42.97
C THR A 38 16.16 38.11 42.93
N ASN A 39 15.63 37.57 44.02
CA ASN A 39 15.16 36.18 44.08
C ASN A 39 13.98 35.94 43.15
N ASP A 40 13.05 36.89 43.06
CA ASP A 40 11.89 36.78 42.17
C ASP A 40 12.27 36.85 40.69
N VAL A 41 13.23 37.72 40.35
CA VAL A 41 13.79 37.80 38.98
C VAL A 41 14.47 36.45 38.64
N ASN A 42 15.29 35.90 39.54
CA ASN A 42 15.96 34.61 39.28
C ASN A 42 14.96 33.48 39.09
N LYS A 43 13.88 33.43 39.90
CA LYS A 43 12.80 32.44 39.73
C LYS A 43 12.12 32.58 38.38
N LYS A 44 11.85 33.80 37.94
CA LYS A 44 11.22 34.07 36.62
C LYS A 44 12.14 33.67 35.46
N TYR A 45 13.46 33.88 35.57
CA TYR A 45 14.41 33.41 34.58
C TYR A 45 14.42 31.88 34.47
N LEU A 46 14.43 31.15 35.61
CA LEU A 46 14.34 29.69 35.60
C LEU A 46 13.03 29.15 35.01
N MET A 47 11.92 29.88 35.21
CA MET A 47 10.64 29.51 34.58
C MET A 47 10.66 29.75 33.07
N LEU A 48 11.25 30.86 32.64
CA LEU A 48 11.40 31.18 31.22
C LEU A 48 12.25 30.13 30.51
N ASP A 49 13.40 29.78 31.06
CA ASP A 49 14.30 28.76 30.53
C ASP A 49 13.60 27.41 30.33
N LYS A 50 12.88 26.96 31.37
CA LYS A 50 12.05 25.74 31.28
C LYS A 50 10.94 25.82 30.21
N ALA A 51 10.33 26.99 30.07
CA ALA A 51 9.29 27.17 29.06
C ALA A 51 9.88 27.14 27.63
N ASP A 52 11.06 27.72 27.45
CA ASP A 52 11.76 27.71 26.17
C ASP A 52 12.21 26.28 25.80
N ASP A 53 12.77 25.52 26.73
CA ASP A 53 13.12 24.10 26.52
C ASP A 53 11.89 23.28 26.13
N HIS A 54 10.76 23.51 26.80
CA HIS A 54 9.51 22.82 26.47
C HIS A 54 8.98 23.20 25.09
N CYS A 55 9.03 24.47 24.74
CA CYS A 55 8.68 24.94 23.39
C CYS A 55 9.56 24.31 22.29
N GLN A 56 10.86 24.20 22.55
CA GLN A 56 11.78 23.56 21.60
C GLN A 56 11.44 22.07 21.42
N SER A 57 11.20 21.35 22.51
CA SER A 57 10.81 19.94 22.47
C SER A 57 9.50 19.71 21.71
N LEU A 58 8.49 20.56 21.95
CA LEU A 58 7.22 20.49 21.23
C LEU A 58 7.37 20.79 19.72
N ARG A 59 8.22 21.75 19.37
CA ARG A 59 8.51 22.03 17.94
C ARG A 59 9.16 20.83 17.25
N ALA A 60 10.09 20.16 17.92
CA ALA A 60 10.71 18.96 17.35
C ALA A 60 9.70 17.84 17.12
N VAL A 61 8.81 17.57 18.09
CA VAL A 61 7.74 16.57 17.95
C VAL A 61 6.76 16.95 16.85
N HIS A 62 6.43 18.23 16.71
CA HIS A 62 5.54 18.72 15.66
C HIS A 62 6.14 18.48 14.27
N LEU A 63 7.42 18.82 14.07
CA LEU A 63 8.10 18.61 12.78
C LEU A 63 8.16 17.12 12.41
N ASP A 64 8.52 16.24 13.34
CA ASP A 64 8.54 14.79 13.13
C ASP A 64 7.13 14.25 12.74
N SER A 65 6.09 14.78 13.40
CA SER A 65 4.71 14.39 13.10
C SER A 65 4.24 14.90 11.73
N GLU A 66 4.63 16.10 11.32
CA GLU A 66 4.35 16.64 9.99
C GLU A 66 5.06 15.83 8.88
N GLU A 67 6.31 15.45 9.11
CA GLU A 67 7.07 14.61 8.17
C GLU A 67 6.40 13.24 7.99
N LYS A 68 6.04 12.57 9.08
CA LYS A 68 5.30 11.30 9.04
C LYS A 68 3.95 11.42 8.34
N LEU A 69 3.22 12.49 8.60
CA LEU A 69 1.94 12.75 7.92
C LEU A 69 2.13 12.94 6.42
N SER A 70 3.16 13.65 6.00
CA SER A 70 3.51 13.86 4.59
C SER A 70 3.85 12.53 3.90
N GLU A 71 4.65 11.68 4.56
CA GLU A 71 5.00 10.35 4.04
C GLU A 71 3.77 9.46 3.84
N VAL A 72 2.89 9.41 4.85
CA VAL A 72 1.65 8.61 4.77
C VAL A 72 0.72 9.13 3.68
N LYS A 73 0.58 10.45 3.52
CA LYS A 73 -0.20 11.04 2.43
C LYS A 73 0.35 10.66 1.05
N SER A 74 1.66 10.69 0.87
CA SER A 74 2.30 10.29 -0.38
C SER A 74 2.04 8.82 -0.72
N LYS A 75 2.17 7.92 0.27
CA LYS A 75 1.84 6.50 0.11
C LYS A 75 0.38 6.28 -0.25
N LEU A 76 -0.53 7.00 0.40
CA LEU A 76 -1.97 6.92 0.11
C LEU A 76 -2.28 7.36 -1.32
N LEU A 77 -1.67 8.44 -1.80
CA LEU A 77 -1.85 8.90 -3.18
C LEU A 77 -1.33 7.88 -4.20
N ALA A 78 -0.18 7.25 -3.94
CA ALA A 78 0.37 6.20 -4.80
C ALA A 78 -0.58 5.00 -4.89
N ILE A 79 -1.05 4.49 -3.75
CA ILE A 79 -2.00 3.36 -3.70
C ILE A 79 -3.31 3.71 -4.40
N ASN A 80 -3.87 4.90 -4.20
CA ASN A 80 -5.11 5.30 -4.88
C ASN A 80 -4.92 5.41 -6.40
N SER A 81 -3.75 5.85 -6.86
CA SER A 81 -3.43 5.87 -8.29
C SER A 81 -3.34 4.45 -8.87
N GLU A 82 -2.74 3.52 -8.13
CA GLU A 82 -2.66 2.11 -8.53
C GLU A 82 -4.05 1.47 -8.59
N ILE A 83 -4.88 1.68 -7.57
CA ILE A 83 -6.29 1.21 -7.55
C ILE A 83 -7.03 1.73 -8.78
N LYS A 84 -6.94 3.03 -9.06
CA LYS A 84 -7.63 3.62 -10.22
C LYS A 84 -7.15 3.03 -11.55
N THR A 85 -5.85 2.73 -11.65
CA THR A 85 -5.28 2.08 -12.84
C THR A 85 -5.84 0.66 -13.00
N LEU A 86 -5.88 -0.12 -11.92
CA LEU A 86 -6.45 -1.47 -11.92
C LEU A 86 -7.96 -1.46 -12.20
N GLU A 87 -8.71 -0.52 -11.63
CA GLU A 87 -10.14 -0.35 -11.92
C GLU A 87 -10.38 -0.04 -13.40
N ASN A 88 -9.56 0.82 -14.02
CA ASN A 88 -9.64 1.10 -15.45
C ASN A 88 -9.35 -0.16 -16.28
N PHE A 89 -8.33 -0.93 -15.93
CA PHE A 89 -8.05 -2.21 -16.62
C PHE A 89 -9.20 -3.21 -16.50
N LEU A 90 -9.84 -3.28 -15.34
CA LEU A 90 -11.00 -4.17 -15.12
C LEU A 90 -12.27 -3.67 -15.81
N SER A 91 -12.47 -2.36 -15.89
CA SER A 91 -13.64 -1.77 -16.55
C SER A 91 -13.60 -1.88 -18.08
N ASP A 92 -12.40 -1.93 -18.66
CA ASP A 92 -12.23 -2.16 -20.11
C ASP A 92 -12.48 -3.61 -20.50
N GLN A 93 -12.53 -4.56 -19.55
CA GLN A 93 -13.00 -5.91 -19.78
C GLN A 93 -14.51 -5.96 -19.54
N GLU A 94 -15.31 -5.96 -20.62
CA GLU A 94 -16.75 -6.27 -20.54
C GLU A 94 -16.90 -7.72 -20.00
N ILE A 95 -17.01 -7.86 -18.67
CA ILE A 95 -17.35 -9.15 -18.05
C ILE A 95 -18.86 -9.32 -18.22
N TYR A 96 -19.25 -10.20 -19.12
CA TYR A 96 -20.66 -10.52 -19.33
C TYR A 96 -21.18 -11.38 -18.17
N ASP A 97 -22.34 -11.06 -17.62
CA ASP A 97 -22.97 -11.82 -16.51
C ASP A 97 -23.15 -13.31 -16.86
N ASP A 98 -23.35 -13.65 -18.13
CA ASP A 98 -23.51 -15.01 -18.64
C ASP A 98 -22.23 -15.57 -19.31
N ALA A 99 -21.05 -15.00 -18.99
CA ALA A 99 -19.76 -15.44 -19.49
C ALA A 99 -19.53 -16.95 -19.30
N ILE A 100 -18.74 -17.54 -20.18
CA ILE A 100 -18.43 -18.98 -20.13
C ILE A 100 -17.73 -19.35 -18.81
N ILE A 101 -16.89 -18.48 -18.25
CA ILE A 101 -16.20 -18.73 -16.98
C ILE A 101 -17.17 -19.09 -15.85
N ASN A 102 -18.36 -18.53 -15.84
CA ASN A 102 -19.39 -18.81 -14.83
C ASN A 102 -20.12 -20.16 -15.06
N LYS A 103 -19.87 -20.82 -16.20
CA LYS A 103 -20.55 -22.05 -16.64
C LYS A 103 -19.62 -23.27 -16.70
N VAL A 104 -18.34 -23.08 -16.45
CA VAL A 104 -17.32 -24.15 -16.44
C VAL A 104 -17.01 -24.50 -15.01
N ASP A 105 -17.04 -25.79 -14.71
CA ASP A 105 -16.54 -26.34 -13.44
C ASP A 105 -15.08 -26.73 -13.62
N ILE A 106 -14.18 -25.83 -13.24
CA ILE A 106 -12.73 -26.00 -13.40
C ILE A 106 -12.12 -26.53 -12.09
N PRO A 107 -11.67 -27.78 -12.04
CA PRO A 107 -10.94 -28.28 -10.90
C PRO A 107 -9.64 -27.47 -10.72
N LYS A 108 -9.19 -27.27 -9.47
CA LYS A 108 -7.99 -26.48 -9.13
C LYS A 108 -6.74 -26.85 -9.94
N ASP A 109 -6.56 -28.12 -10.20
CA ASP A 109 -5.42 -28.64 -10.98
C ASP A 109 -5.43 -28.20 -12.44
N PHE A 110 -6.53 -27.66 -12.95
CA PHE A 110 -6.72 -27.23 -14.33
C PHE A 110 -6.86 -25.71 -14.51
N GLU A 111 -6.87 -24.92 -13.44
CA GLU A 111 -7.02 -23.45 -13.53
C GLU A 111 -5.92 -22.82 -14.40
N ILE A 112 -4.67 -23.27 -14.21
CA ILE A 112 -3.51 -22.81 -15.01
C ILE A 112 -3.72 -23.17 -16.50
N ILE A 113 -4.18 -24.37 -16.79
CA ILE A 113 -4.45 -24.85 -18.15
C ILE A 113 -5.48 -23.96 -18.84
N PHE A 114 -6.59 -23.64 -18.16
CA PHE A 114 -7.63 -22.79 -18.71
C PHE A 114 -7.15 -21.36 -18.97
N SER A 115 -6.35 -20.79 -18.09
CA SER A 115 -5.75 -19.47 -18.31
C SER A 115 -4.80 -19.45 -19.51
N VAL A 116 -4.04 -20.52 -19.74
CA VAL A 116 -3.11 -20.65 -20.87
C VAL A 116 -3.83 -20.81 -22.21
N ILE A 117 -4.96 -21.56 -22.23
CA ILE A 117 -5.64 -21.96 -23.48
C ILE A 117 -6.73 -21.00 -23.91
N LEU A 118 -7.47 -20.43 -22.97
CA LEU A 118 -8.66 -19.63 -23.24
C LEU A 118 -8.49 -18.17 -22.82
N ASN A 119 -7.66 -17.91 -21.79
CA ASN A 119 -7.38 -16.56 -21.30
C ASN A 119 -8.66 -15.69 -21.28
N ASP A 120 -8.65 -14.55 -21.95
CA ASP A 120 -9.77 -13.60 -22.02
C ASP A 120 -11.00 -14.14 -22.75
N ASP A 121 -10.87 -15.19 -23.55
CA ASP A 121 -11.98 -15.81 -24.28
C ASP A 121 -13.06 -16.36 -23.33
N LEU A 122 -12.70 -16.71 -22.07
CA LEU A 122 -13.63 -17.17 -21.05
C LEU A 122 -14.60 -16.09 -20.57
N ASN A 123 -14.26 -14.83 -20.73
CA ASN A 123 -15.08 -13.70 -20.31
C ASN A 123 -16.25 -13.44 -21.26
N TYR A 124 -16.24 -14.05 -22.45
CA TYR A 124 -17.30 -13.90 -23.44
C TYR A 124 -18.46 -14.87 -23.22
N PRO A 125 -19.70 -14.43 -23.48
CA PRO A 125 -20.90 -15.25 -23.31
C PRO A 125 -21.12 -16.23 -24.49
N PRO A 126 -21.90 -17.28 -24.29
CA PRO A 126 -22.43 -18.08 -25.39
C PRO A 126 -23.40 -17.26 -26.24
N GLN A 127 -23.29 -17.38 -27.53
CA GLN A 127 -24.09 -16.61 -28.48
C GLN A 127 -24.99 -17.51 -29.36
N SER A 128 -26.22 -17.05 -29.59
CA SER A 128 -27.14 -17.68 -30.52
C SER A 128 -26.91 -17.21 -31.99
N SER A 129 -26.13 -16.15 -32.20
CA SER A 129 -25.85 -15.53 -33.48
C SER A 129 -24.39 -15.05 -33.59
N VAL A 130 -23.77 -15.27 -34.73
CA VAL A 130 -22.39 -14.81 -35.04
C VAL A 130 -22.25 -13.28 -35.19
N LYS A 131 -23.32 -12.51 -34.98
CA LYS A 131 -23.28 -11.04 -35.11
C LYS A 131 -22.75 -10.31 -33.88
N LYS A 132 -22.51 -11.04 -32.78
CA LYS A 132 -21.97 -10.49 -31.51
C LYS A 132 -20.72 -11.24 -31.11
N SER A 133 -19.84 -10.58 -30.37
CA SER A 133 -18.68 -11.23 -29.76
C SER A 133 -19.12 -12.29 -28.78
N GLY A 134 -18.52 -13.48 -28.82
CA GLY A 134 -18.86 -14.57 -27.93
C GLY A 134 -18.71 -15.95 -28.56
N TRP A 135 -19.06 -16.95 -27.79
CA TRP A 135 -18.93 -18.35 -28.19
C TRP A 135 -20.18 -18.82 -28.94
N TYR A 136 -20.00 -19.09 -30.22
CA TYR A 136 -21.08 -19.60 -31.07
C TYR A 136 -20.99 -21.14 -31.21
N TYR A 137 -22.06 -21.84 -30.88
CA TYR A 137 -22.15 -23.28 -31.07
C TYR A 137 -22.43 -23.61 -32.55
N SER A 138 -21.41 -24.08 -33.27
CA SER A 138 -21.56 -24.59 -34.64
C SER A 138 -21.93 -26.06 -34.62
N GLN A 139 -23.09 -26.41 -35.20
CA GLN A 139 -23.56 -27.80 -35.36
C GLN A 139 -22.77 -28.58 -36.43
N LYS A 140 -21.95 -27.89 -37.23
CA LYS A 140 -21.16 -28.55 -38.26
C LYS A 140 -20.16 -29.51 -37.64
N GLU A 141 -20.30 -30.78 -37.89
CA GLU A 141 -19.35 -31.80 -37.50
C GLU A 141 -18.00 -31.54 -38.18
N THR A 142 -16.97 -31.31 -37.43
CA THR A 142 -15.61 -31.32 -37.90
C THR A 142 -15.02 -32.69 -37.58
N LYS A 143 -14.39 -33.33 -38.54
CA LYS A 143 -13.68 -34.60 -38.31
C LYS A 143 -12.64 -34.35 -37.20
N GLN A 144 -12.88 -34.90 -36.03
CA GLN A 144 -11.94 -34.81 -34.91
C GLN A 144 -10.72 -35.66 -35.26
N LEU A 145 -9.56 -35.05 -35.26
CA LEU A 145 -8.29 -35.76 -35.38
C LEU A 145 -7.87 -36.29 -34.01
N SER A 146 -7.50 -37.55 -33.97
CA SER A 146 -7.04 -38.20 -32.75
C SER A 146 -5.71 -37.61 -32.29
N PHE A 147 -5.53 -37.56 -30.99
CA PHE A 147 -4.20 -37.35 -30.39
C PHE A 147 -3.37 -38.61 -30.43
N PRO A 148 -2.03 -38.53 -30.29
CA PRO A 148 -1.18 -39.65 -30.06
C PRO A 148 -1.59 -40.44 -28.82
N GLU A 149 -1.29 -41.71 -28.78
CA GLU A 149 -1.53 -42.58 -27.61
C GLU A 149 -0.77 -42.02 -26.39
N GLY A 150 -1.42 -41.95 -25.22
CA GLY A 150 -0.88 -41.40 -23.99
C GLY A 150 -1.20 -39.90 -23.75
N VAL A 151 -1.96 -39.25 -24.66
CA VAL A 151 -2.44 -37.88 -24.49
C VAL A 151 -3.90 -37.91 -24.06
N GLU A 152 -4.23 -37.29 -22.91
CA GLU A 152 -5.61 -37.16 -22.43
C GLU A 152 -6.23 -35.89 -23.05
N ILE A 153 -7.51 -35.98 -23.45
CA ILE A 153 -8.23 -34.84 -24.07
C ILE A 153 -8.83 -33.98 -22.96
N LEU A 154 -8.55 -32.67 -22.95
CA LEU A 154 -9.01 -31.76 -21.90
C LEU A 154 -10.55 -31.74 -21.81
N ALA A 155 -11.27 -31.85 -22.92
CA ALA A 155 -12.74 -31.90 -22.92
C ALA A 155 -13.32 -33.09 -22.12
N ASP A 156 -12.60 -34.19 -22.02
CA ASP A 156 -13.05 -35.37 -21.31
C ASP A 156 -12.70 -35.34 -19.81
N LEU A 157 -11.85 -34.41 -19.38
CA LEU A 157 -11.37 -34.26 -18.01
C LEU A 157 -12.18 -33.22 -17.19
N VAL A 158 -12.93 -32.33 -17.84
CA VAL A 158 -13.63 -31.21 -17.19
C VAL A 158 -15.07 -31.10 -17.64
N LYS A 159 -15.96 -30.61 -16.75
CA LYS A 159 -17.34 -30.29 -17.13
C LYS A 159 -17.36 -28.91 -17.77
N HIS A 160 -17.92 -28.82 -18.96
CA HIS A 160 -17.93 -27.58 -19.75
C HIS A 160 -19.20 -27.45 -20.59
N PRO A 161 -19.61 -26.21 -20.96
CA PRO A 161 -20.71 -26.00 -21.90
C PRO A 161 -20.29 -26.41 -23.32
N LYS A 162 -21.31 -26.76 -24.13
CA LYS A 162 -21.11 -27.28 -25.51
C LYS A 162 -20.39 -26.30 -26.45
N GLU A 163 -20.50 -25.02 -26.17
CA GLU A 163 -19.92 -23.94 -27.00
C GLU A 163 -18.39 -24.04 -27.09
N ILE A 164 -17.74 -24.36 -25.99
CA ILE A 164 -16.25 -24.47 -25.95
C ILE A 164 -15.75 -25.90 -26.21
N ASN A 165 -16.65 -26.87 -26.36
CA ASN A 165 -16.26 -28.28 -26.53
C ASN A 165 -15.27 -28.48 -27.70
N LYS A 166 -15.52 -27.83 -28.85
CA LYS A 166 -14.59 -27.95 -30.01
C LYS A 166 -13.20 -27.44 -29.70
N ARG A 167 -13.10 -26.38 -28.91
CA ARG A 167 -11.81 -25.84 -28.49
C ARG A 167 -11.08 -26.83 -27.58
N LEU A 168 -11.79 -27.31 -26.53
CA LEU A 168 -11.21 -28.21 -25.53
C LEU A 168 -10.85 -29.58 -26.10
N ARG A 169 -11.57 -30.07 -27.11
CA ARG A 169 -11.25 -31.32 -27.82
C ARG A 169 -9.97 -31.24 -28.68
N ASN A 170 -9.47 -30.05 -28.97
CA ASN A 170 -8.21 -29.83 -29.64
C ASN A 170 -7.04 -29.56 -28.68
N VAL A 171 -7.26 -29.74 -27.37
CA VAL A 171 -6.26 -29.58 -26.33
C VAL A 171 -6.00 -30.92 -25.69
N GLY A 172 -4.76 -31.37 -25.77
CA GLY A 172 -4.27 -32.57 -25.08
C GLY A 172 -3.57 -32.17 -23.76
N VAL A 173 -3.77 -32.97 -22.74
CA VAL A 173 -3.07 -32.83 -21.45
C VAL A 173 -1.98 -33.90 -21.38
N VAL A 174 -0.76 -33.47 -21.07
CA VAL A 174 0.43 -34.35 -21.00
C VAL A 174 1.29 -33.95 -19.79
N ASN A 175 2.21 -34.87 -19.42
CA ASN A 175 3.27 -34.49 -18.50
C ASN A 175 4.26 -33.54 -19.18
N ALA A 176 4.81 -32.57 -18.43
CA ALA A 176 5.78 -31.60 -18.95
C ALA A 176 6.95 -32.20 -19.69
N LYS A 177 7.41 -33.39 -19.23
CA LYS A 177 8.54 -34.13 -19.82
C LYS A 177 8.27 -34.69 -21.22
N ASP A 178 7.00 -34.97 -21.53
CA ASP A 178 6.58 -35.62 -22.76
C ASP A 178 6.08 -34.66 -23.84
N GLY A 179 5.87 -33.39 -23.49
CA GLY A 179 5.31 -32.38 -24.37
C GLY A 179 6.01 -32.24 -25.72
N TYR A 180 7.33 -32.10 -25.75
CA TYR A 180 8.12 -32.03 -26.98
C TYR A 180 8.06 -33.28 -27.84
N LEU A 181 7.98 -34.47 -27.19
CA LEU A 181 7.88 -35.72 -27.92
C LEU A 181 6.55 -35.84 -28.69
N PHE A 182 5.46 -35.36 -28.07
CA PHE A 182 4.13 -35.41 -28.67
C PHE A 182 3.88 -34.20 -29.61
N GLN A 183 4.55 -33.08 -29.43
CA GLN A 183 4.39 -31.88 -30.25
C GLN A 183 4.60 -32.21 -31.76
N ALA A 184 5.63 -32.95 -32.09
CA ALA A 184 5.94 -33.33 -33.49
C ALA A 184 4.86 -34.20 -34.16
N LYS A 185 3.93 -34.77 -33.36
CA LYS A 185 2.86 -35.67 -33.83
C LYS A 185 1.48 -34.95 -33.87
N LEU A 186 1.43 -33.67 -33.53
CA LEU A 186 0.19 -32.93 -33.52
C LEU A 186 -0.32 -32.61 -34.92
N ASN A 187 -1.64 -32.71 -35.09
CA ASN A 187 -2.32 -32.27 -36.26
C ASN A 187 -2.67 -30.78 -36.19
N ASN A 188 -2.92 -30.16 -37.33
CA ASN A 188 -3.26 -28.74 -37.46
C ASN A 188 -4.43 -28.37 -36.50
N GLY A 189 -4.22 -27.32 -35.70
CA GLY A 189 -5.18 -26.83 -34.73
C GLY A 189 -5.11 -27.49 -33.35
N GLN A 190 -4.30 -28.55 -33.19
CA GLN A 190 -4.10 -29.18 -31.88
C GLN A 190 -3.01 -28.49 -31.08
N CYS A 191 -3.12 -28.56 -29.76
CA CYS A 191 -2.09 -28.14 -28.81
C CYS A 191 -2.03 -29.08 -27.61
N LEU A 192 -0.94 -29.00 -26.89
CA LEU A 192 -0.71 -29.73 -25.64
C LEU A 192 -0.47 -28.75 -24.52
N VAL A 193 -0.85 -29.16 -23.33
CA VAL A 193 -0.58 -28.43 -22.08
C VAL A 193 -0.13 -29.38 -20.99
N SER A 194 0.71 -28.90 -20.09
CA SER A 194 0.98 -29.58 -18.83
C SER A 194 0.19 -28.93 -17.68
N LYS A 195 0.04 -29.65 -16.56
CA LYS A 195 -0.57 -29.09 -15.34
C LYS A 195 0.23 -27.95 -14.74
N GLU A 196 1.51 -27.91 -15.03
CA GLU A 196 2.44 -26.85 -14.61
C GLU A 196 2.29 -25.58 -15.45
N GLY A 197 1.60 -25.61 -16.60
CA GLY A 197 1.37 -24.48 -17.49
C GLY A 197 2.28 -24.43 -18.72
N ASP A 198 3.05 -25.48 -18.99
CA ASP A 198 3.77 -25.57 -20.25
C ASP A 198 2.79 -25.76 -21.40
N PHE A 199 3.15 -25.25 -22.59
CA PHE A 199 2.29 -25.21 -23.74
C PHE A 199 3.06 -25.53 -25.02
N TRP A 200 2.52 -26.42 -25.85
CA TRP A 200 3.08 -26.80 -27.15
C TRP A 200 2.00 -26.79 -28.22
N ARG A 201 2.30 -26.23 -29.36
CA ARG A 201 1.37 -26.06 -30.46
C ARG A 201 1.85 -26.77 -31.72
N TRP A 202 0.93 -27.19 -32.55
CA TRP A 202 1.16 -27.96 -33.79
C TRP A 202 2.12 -27.29 -34.79
N ASP A 203 2.22 -25.95 -34.78
CA ASP A 203 3.06 -25.17 -35.68
C ASP A 203 4.50 -24.97 -35.16
N GLY A 204 4.88 -25.69 -34.11
CA GLY A 204 6.22 -25.64 -33.54
C GLY A 204 6.40 -24.62 -32.39
N PHE A 205 5.39 -23.79 -32.10
CA PHE A 205 5.46 -22.88 -30.94
C PHE A 205 5.40 -23.64 -29.63
N SER A 206 6.26 -23.27 -28.68
CA SER A 206 6.23 -23.77 -27.31
C SER A 206 6.52 -22.64 -26.31
N ARG A 207 5.94 -22.73 -25.12
CA ARG A 207 6.15 -21.83 -23.99
C ARG A 207 6.27 -22.65 -22.71
N THR A 208 7.24 -22.33 -21.87
CA THR A 208 7.42 -22.97 -20.58
C THR A 208 6.63 -22.27 -19.49
N SER A 209 6.27 -23.00 -18.44
CA SER A 209 5.60 -22.44 -17.25
C SER A 209 6.44 -21.37 -16.55
N ALA A 210 7.75 -21.39 -16.68
CA ALA A 210 8.64 -20.34 -16.16
C ALA A 210 8.40 -18.98 -16.80
N ASP A 211 7.96 -18.94 -18.06
CA ASP A 211 7.70 -17.68 -18.81
C ASP A 211 6.33 -17.07 -18.48
N VAL A 212 5.46 -17.77 -17.75
CA VAL A 212 4.11 -17.32 -17.38
C VAL A 212 4.12 -16.50 -16.08
N ASN A 213 5.17 -16.66 -15.24
CA ASN A 213 5.30 -16.02 -13.94
C ASN A 213 6.16 -14.74 -13.94
N THR A 214 6.51 -14.21 -15.10
CA THR A 214 7.21 -12.93 -15.31
C THR A 214 6.27 -11.91 -15.92
#